data_caaac91b77645e3aad8c195e45bb98ce
#
_entry.id   caaac91b77645e3aad8c195e45bb98ce
#
_cell.length_a   1.000
_cell.length_b   1.000
_cell.length_c   1.000
_cell.angle_alpha   90.00
_cell.angle_beta   90.00
_cell.angle_gamma   90.00
#
_symmetry.space_group_name_H-M   'P 1'
#
loop_
_entity.id
_entity.type
_entity.pdbx_description
1 polymer ?
#
loop_
_entity_poly.entity_id
_entity_poly.type
_entity_poly.pdbx_seq_one_letter_code
_entity_poly.pdbx_strand_id
1 'polypeptide(L)'
;MAGVLVIEDDDRIRLSLALALEDEGYAVRGAASAEEGLVAQREDPADTVLVDLMLPGIDGFECIRQLRRGDDVPIVVISARDDTHDIVAALEAGADDYLVKPVAVKELSARLRALRRRGRTVQAMSSLVFGGMEILPEAGEVRIDGEPVAVTRTEFRLLCELAEHPGQVLSRQQLLQRVWEYEIGDERLVDVHVGRLRQKIEQDSKQPRYLVTVRGMGYKLQR
;
A
#
# COMPACT_ATOMS: atom_id res chain seq x y z
N MET A 1 -5.62 20.64 2.54
CA MET A 1 -4.32 20.08 2.14
C MET A 1 -4.29 18.63 2.58
N ALA A 2 -3.53 17.80 1.88
CA ALA A 2 -3.38 16.41 2.30
C ALA A 2 -2.38 16.30 3.44
N GLY A 3 -2.76 15.58 4.49
CA GLY A 3 -1.94 15.39 5.67
C GLY A 3 -0.92 14.26 5.47
N VAL A 4 0.34 14.51 5.81
CA VAL A 4 1.41 13.51 5.84
C VAL A 4 2.03 13.48 7.23
N LEU A 5 2.11 12.30 7.83
CA LEU A 5 2.86 12.08 9.07
C LEU A 5 4.21 11.47 8.73
N VAL A 6 5.30 12.09 9.15
CA VAL A 6 6.68 11.62 8.95
C VAL A 6 7.21 11.08 10.28
N ILE A 7 7.52 9.79 10.35
CA ILE A 7 8.10 9.11 11.53
C ILE A 7 9.56 8.80 11.20
N GLU A 8 10.48 9.60 11.76
CA GLU A 8 11.91 9.61 11.46
C GLU A 8 12.65 10.13 12.70
N ASP A 9 13.66 9.44 13.20
CA ASP A 9 14.37 9.83 14.40
C ASP A 9 15.43 10.92 14.16
N ASP A 10 16.04 10.97 12.96
CA ASP A 10 16.98 12.05 12.63
C ASP A 10 16.22 13.37 12.35
N ASP A 11 16.41 14.36 13.22
CA ASP A 11 15.78 15.68 13.13
C ASP A 11 16.03 16.39 11.79
N ARG A 12 17.23 16.21 11.20
CA ARG A 12 17.61 16.89 9.93
C ARG A 12 16.87 16.25 8.76
N ILE A 13 16.79 14.91 8.74
CA ILE A 13 16.07 14.18 7.70
C ILE A 13 14.58 14.50 7.82
N ARG A 14 14.03 14.41 9.03
CA ARG A 14 12.62 14.70 9.31
C ARG A 14 12.24 16.13 8.88
N LEU A 15 13.03 17.13 9.26
CA LEU A 15 12.80 18.52 8.88
C LEU A 15 12.94 18.74 7.37
N SER A 16 13.96 18.15 6.75
CA SER A 16 14.18 18.25 5.30
C SER A 16 13.02 17.66 4.51
N LEU A 17 12.53 16.49 4.90
CA LEU A 17 11.35 15.87 4.28
C LEU A 17 10.10 16.72 4.49
N ALA A 18 9.90 17.26 5.69
CA ALA A 18 8.75 18.11 5.99
C ALA A 18 8.73 19.34 5.09
N LEU A 19 9.80 20.14 5.06
CA LEU A 19 9.89 21.34 4.24
C LEU A 19 9.69 21.04 2.75
N ALA A 20 10.32 19.98 2.27
CA ALA A 20 10.22 19.60 0.86
C ALA A 20 8.80 19.14 0.46
N LEU A 21 8.07 18.47 1.35
CA LEU A 21 6.69 18.08 1.11
C LEU A 21 5.71 19.26 1.30
N GLU A 22 5.99 20.18 2.19
CA GLU A 22 5.22 21.42 2.33
C GLU A 22 5.31 22.28 1.05
N ASP A 23 6.48 22.36 0.43
CA ASP A 23 6.67 23.01 -0.88
C ASP A 23 5.84 22.33 -2.00
N GLU A 24 5.59 21.02 -1.89
CA GLU A 24 4.72 20.26 -2.79
C GLU A 24 3.22 20.34 -2.41
N GLY A 25 2.86 21.12 -1.37
CA GLY A 25 1.49 21.42 -0.98
C GLY A 25 0.87 20.41 -0.01
N TYR A 26 1.67 19.66 0.74
CA TYR A 26 1.19 18.78 1.82
C TYR A 26 1.16 19.54 3.15
N ALA A 27 0.28 19.12 4.06
CA ALA A 27 0.34 19.50 5.46
C ALA A 27 1.15 18.41 6.20
N VAL A 28 2.34 18.76 6.71
CA VAL A 28 3.27 17.76 7.26
C VAL A 28 3.36 17.87 8.78
N ARG A 29 3.33 16.72 9.44
CA ARG A 29 3.65 16.57 10.86
C ARG A 29 4.80 15.60 11.02
N GLY A 30 5.69 15.87 11.97
CA GLY A 30 6.82 15.01 12.28
C GLY A 30 6.64 14.31 13.63
N ALA A 31 7.15 13.09 13.75
CA ALA A 31 7.34 12.35 14.99
C ALA A 31 8.75 11.79 15.04
N ALA A 32 9.42 11.87 16.19
CA ALA A 32 10.80 11.44 16.36
C ALA A 32 10.92 9.96 16.74
N SER A 33 9.82 9.28 17.01
CA SER A 33 9.78 7.86 17.32
C SER A 33 8.50 7.21 16.83
N ALA A 34 8.50 5.88 16.79
CA ALA A 34 7.30 5.10 16.46
C ALA A 34 6.17 5.38 17.45
N GLU A 35 6.48 5.49 18.75
CA GLU A 35 5.52 5.73 19.81
C GLU A 35 4.81 7.07 19.62
N GLU A 36 5.56 8.15 19.35
CA GLU A 36 5.00 9.46 19.03
C GLU A 36 4.14 9.41 17.77
N GLY A 37 4.63 8.75 16.71
CA GLY A 37 3.91 8.60 15.46
C GLY A 37 2.59 7.86 15.60
N LEU A 38 2.58 6.77 16.36
CA LEU A 38 1.37 6.00 16.66
C LEU A 38 0.33 6.79 17.48
N VAL A 39 0.78 7.64 18.40
CA VAL A 39 -0.09 8.56 19.14
C VAL A 39 -0.63 9.62 18.19
N ALA A 40 0.24 10.29 17.45
CA ALA A 40 -0.13 11.35 16.51
C ALA A 40 -1.16 10.87 15.45
N GLN A 41 -0.99 9.65 14.93
CA GLN A 41 -1.93 9.07 13.95
C GLN A 41 -3.31 8.78 14.56
N ARG A 42 -3.37 8.40 15.85
CA ARG A 42 -4.65 8.16 16.54
C ARG A 42 -5.40 9.43 16.88
N GLU A 43 -4.67 10.47 17.30
CA GLU A 43 -5.27 11.75 17.75
C GLU A 43 -5.73 12.61 16.56
N ASP A 44 -4.95 12.64 15.50
CA ASP A 44 -5.24 13.41 14.30
C ASP A 44 -4.76 12.62 13.06
N PRO A 45 -5.62 11.76 12.45
CA PRO A 45 -5.24 10.88 11.36
C PRO A 45 -4.72 11.62 10.12
N ALA A 46 -3.53 11.27 9.67
CA ALA A 46 -2.97 11.73 8.41
C ALA A 46 -3.53 10.92 7.22
N ASP A 47 -3.51 11.52 6.02
CA ASP A 47 -3.89 10.83 4.77
C ASP A 47 -2.84 9.80 4.33
N THR A 48 -1.59 9.94 4.78
CA THR A 48 -0.47 9.03 4.48
C THR A 48 0.57 9.10 5.60
N VAL A 49 1.21 7.97 5.92
CA VAL A 49 2.29 7.89 6.90
C VAL A 49 3.59 7.48 6.19
N LEU A 50 4.67 8.24 6.44
CA LEU A 50 6.03 7.88 6.05
C LEU A 50 6.74 7.30 7.28
N VAL A 51 7.39 6.16 7.15
CA VAL A 51 8.03 5.46 8.26
C VAL A 51 9.47 5.10 7.92
N ASP A 52 10.44 5.50 8.73
CA ASP A 52 11.77 4.87 8.69
C ASP A 52 11.74 3.50 9.39
N LEU A 53 12.50 2.56 8.89
CA LEU A 53 12.69 1.26 9.55
C LEU A 53 13.64 1.31 10.72
N MET A 54 14.59 2.26 10.72
CA MET A 54 15.68 2.33 11.68
C MET A 54 15.34 3.19 12.91
N LEU A 55 14.11 3.10 13.40
CA LEU A 55 13.68 3.85 14.58
C LEU A 55 14.23 3.23 15.87
N PRO A 56 14.59 4.06 16.88
CA PRO A 56 14.91 3.58 18.21
C PRO A 56 13.65 3.13 18.96
N GLY A 57 13.80 2.19 19.91
CA GLY A 57 12.66 1.67 20.69
C GLY A 57 11.82 0.69 19.88
N ILE A 58 10.61 1.07 19.57
CA ILE A 58 9.76 0.32 18.61
C ILE A 58 10.33 0.53 17.20
N ASP A 59 10.80 -0.55 16.56
CA ASP A 59 11.33 -0.47 15.20
C ASP A 59 10.24 -0.17 14.16
N GLY A 60 10.65 0.25 12.94
CA GLY A 60 9.71 0.61 11.89
C GLY A 60 8.82 -0.54 11.45
N PHE A 61 9.27 -1.80 11.51
CA PHE A 61 8.43 -2.95 11.15
C PHE A 61 7.27 -3.13 12.14
N GLU A 62 7.54 -3.02 13.45
CA GLU A 62 6.49 -3.10 14.46
C GLU A 62 5.58 -1.87 14.40
N CYS A 63 6.14 -0.68 14.13
CA CYS A 63 5.35 0.53 13.89
C CYS A 63 4.33 0.33 12.76
N ILE A 64 4.76 -0.21 11.62
CA ILE A 64 3.89 -0.53 10.47
C ILE A 64 2.80 -1.52 10.88
N ARG A 65 3.15 -2.61 11.60
CA ARG A 65 2.16 -3.59 12.07
C ARG A 65 1.11 -2.97 12.99
N GLN A 66 1.52 -2.06 13.88
CA GLN A 66 0.59 -1.39 14.80
C GLN A 66 -0.31 -0.39 14.08
N LEU A 67 0.20 0.36 13.11
CA LEU A 67 -0.61 1.22 12.24
C LEU A 67 -1.69 0.42 11.53
N ARG A 68 -1.35 -0.76 10.99
CA ARG A 68 -2.29 -1.63 10.25
C ARG A 68 -3.38 -2.26 11.11
N ARG A 69 -3.19 -2.39 12.42
CA ARG A 69 -4.24 -2.88 13.32
C ARG A 69 -5.38 -1.88 13.51
N GLY A 70 -5.10 -0.60 13.33
CA GLY A 70 -6.04 0.50 13.60
C GLY A 70 -6.60 1.20 12.37
N ASP A 71 -5.91 1.13 11.22
CA ASP A 71 -6.25 1.96 10.06
C ASP A 71 -5.75 1.32 8.75
N ASP A 72 -6.42 1.65 7.63
CA ASP A 72 -6.00 1.34 6.27
C ASP A 72 -5.21 2.49 5.60
N VAL A 73 -4.71 3.44 6.40
CA VAL A 73 -3.92 4.58 5.93
C VAL A 73 -2.75 4.12 5.04
N PRO A 74 -2.49 4.74 3.89
CA PRO A 74 -1.32 4.43 3.08
C PRO A 74 -0.04 4.63 3.88
N ILE A 75 0.84 3.60 3.89
CA ILE A 75 2.13 3.61 4.56
C ILE A 75 3.23 3.46 3.53
N VAL A 76 4.13 4.44 3.48
CA VAL A 76 5.33 4.40 2.65
C VAL A 76 6.55 4.31 3.54
N VAL A 77 7.37 3.30 3.32
CA VAL A 77 8.66 3.18 4.00
C VAL A 77 9.71 4.02 3.28
N ILE A 78 10.50 4.77 4.04
CA ILE A 78 11.67 5.51 3.53
C ILE A 78 12.86 5.13 4.40
N SER A 79 13.76 4.27 3.91
CA SER A 79 14.86 3.74 4.72
C SER A 79 16.17 3.69 3.94
N ALA A 80 17.30 3.69 4.66
CA ALA A 80 18.62 3.45 4.07
C ALA A 80 18.87 1.96 3.74
N ARG A 81 18.00 1.07 4.20
CA ARG A 81 18.07 -0.36 3.90
C ARG A 81 17.62 -0.62 2.49
N ASP A 82 18.48 -1.20 1.66
CA ASP A 82 18.21 -1.53 0.25
C ASP A 82 18.20 -3.04 -0.01
N ASP A 83 18.41 -3.85 1.04
CA ASP A 83 18.36 -5.30 0.92
C ASP A 83 16.96 -5.79 0.58
N THR A 84 16.90 -6.74 -0.34
CA THR A 84 15.63 -7.35 -0.80
C THR A 84 14.80 -7.93 0.34
N HIS A 85 15.45 -8.52 1.35
CA HIS A 85 14.76 -9.12 2.48
C HIS A 85 14.06 -8.06 3.33
N ASP A 86 14.72 -6.93 3.60
CA ASP A 86 14.15 -5.83 4.38
C ASP A 86 12.97 -5.17 3.62
N ILE A 87 13.10 -4.99 2.30
CA ILE A 87 12.02 -4.47 1.45
C ILE A 87 10.79 -5.38 1.54
N VAL A 88 10.97 -6.69 1.31
CA VAL A 88 9.87 -7.66 1.36
C VAL A 88 9.26 -7.71 2.76
N ALA A 89 10.09 -7.74 3.82
CA ALA A 89 9.62 -7.77 5.20
C ALA A 89 8.78 -6.54 5.57
N ALA A 90 9.18 -5.34 5.12
CA ALA A 90 8.42 -4.10 5.35
C ALA A 90 7.06 -4.12 4.63
N LEU A 91 7.05 -4.57 3.38
CA LEU A 91 5.82 -4.76 2.64
C LEU A 91 4.92 -5.83 3.29
N GLU A 92 5.46 -6.97 3.71
CA GLU A 92 4.71 -8.01 4.44
C GLU A 92 4.19 -7.52 5.80
N ALA A 93 4.92 -6.64 6.49
CA ALA A 93 4.47 -6.01 7.73
C ALA A 93 3.26 -5.10 7.53
N GLY A 94 3.03 -4.62 6.31
CA GLY A 94 1.85 -3.81 6.00
C GLY A 94 2.11 -2.55 5.17
N ALA A 95 3.35 -2.23 4.80
CA ALA A 95 3.62 -1.07 3.96
C ALA A 95 2.97 -1.22 2.57
N ASP A 96 2.58 -0.10 1.97
CA ASP A 96 2.01 -0.04 0.62
C ASP A 96 3.09 0.23 -0.43
N ASP A 97 4.20 0.86 -0.03
CA ASP A 97 5.34 1.17 -0.89
C ASP A 97 6.63 1.27 -0.08
N TYR A 98 7.76 1.23 -0.79
CA TYR A 98 9.10 1.30 -0.22
C TYR A 98 10.01 2.17 -1.07
N LEU A 99 10.74 3.08 -0.44
CA LEU A 99 11.74 3.96 -1.06
C LEU A 99 13.07 3.85 -0.32
N VAL A 100 14.15 3.69 -1.09
CA VAL A 100 15.51 3.67 -0.55
C VAL A 100 16.07 5.09 -0.49
N LYS A 101 16.62 5.49 0.66
CA LYS A 101 17.33 6.79 0.81
C LYS A 101 18.63 6.79 -0.02
N PRO A 102 18.99 7.91 -0.68
CA PRO A 102 18.34 9.22 -0.68
C PRO A 102 17.13 9.27 -1.63
N VAL A 103 16.04 9.89 -1.19
CA VAL A 103 14.78 9.98 -1.94
C VAL A 103 14.66 11.32 -2.64
N ALA A 104 14.39 11.31 -3.94
CA ALA A 104 14.03 12.51 -4.67
C ALA A 104 12.61 12.96 -4.28
N VAL A 105 12.45 14.20 -3.82
CA VAL A 105 11.16 14.74 -3.36
C VAL A 105 10.06 14.63 -4.42
N LYS A 106 10.38 14.88 -5.68
CA LYS A 106 9.43 14.74 -6.79
C LYS A 106 8.94 13.31 -6.97
N GLU A 107 9.82 12.32 -6.77
CA GLU A 107 9.46 10.92 -6.80
C GLU A 107 8.53 10.58 -5.63
N LEU A 108 8.92 10.96 -4.40
CA LEU A 108 8.08 10.76 -3.22
C LEU A 108 6.69 11.38 -3.40
N SER A 109 6.63 12.65 -3.82
CA SER A 109 5.37 13.35 -4.06
C SER A 109 4.51 12.66 -5.13
N ALA A 110 5.11 12.13 -6.20
CA ALA A 110 4.39 11.34 -7.21
C ALA A 110 3.78 10.06 -6.61
N ARG A 111 4.56 9.33 -5.79
CA ARG A 111 4.11 8.10 -5.11
C ARG A 111 2.98 8.37 -4.11
N LEU A 112 3.10 9.44 -3.31
CA LEU A 112 2.04 9.86 -2.38
C LEU A 112 0.75 10.20 -3.12
N ARG A 113 0.85 10.89 -4.28
CA ARG A 113 -0.33 11.18 -5.11
C ARG A 113 -0.98 9.91 -5.64
N ALA A 114 -0.17 8.95 -6.11
CA ALA A 114 -0.66 7.68 -6.65
C ALA A 114 -1.40 6.88 -5.57
N LEU A 115 -0.82 6.72 -4.38
CA LEU A 115 -1.43 5.97 -3.27
C LEU A 115 -2.73 6.61 -2.75
N ARG A 116 -2.85 7.95 -2.82
CA ARG A 116 -4.06 8.67 -2.37
C ARG A 116 -5.20 8.64 -3.37
N ARG A 117 -4.95 8.37 -4.64
CA ARG A 117 -6.02 8.28 -5.63
C ARG A 117 -6.96 7.14 -5.26
N ARG A 118 -8.20 7.46 -4.92
CA ARG A 118 -9.29 6.49 -4.98
C ARG A 118 -9.42 6.09 -6.43
N GLY A 119 -9.38 4.79 -6.72
CA GLY A 119 -9.43 4.26 -8.09
C GLY A 119 -10.45 5.00 -8.96
N ARG A 120 -9.96 5.81 -9.90
CA ARG A 120 -10.81 6.71 -10.71
C ARG A 120 -11.73 5.95 -11.66
N THR A 121 -11.47 4.70 -11.93
CA THR A 121 -12.18 3.87 -12.91
C THR A 121 -13.30 3.05 -12.27
N VAL A 122 -13.29 2.85 -10.97
CA VAL A 122 -14.17 1.89 -10.28
C VAL A 122 -15.53 2.48 -9.90
N GLN A 123 -15.69 3.81 -9.94
CA GLN A 123 -16.93 4.49 -9.50
C GLN A 123 -18.17 4.30 -10.40
N ALA A 124 -18.02 3.64 -11.55
CA ALA A 124 -19.15 3.39 -12.48
C ALA A 124 -19.48 1.91 -12.66
N MET A 125 -18.86 1.02 -11.88
CA MET A 125 -19.09 -0.43 -12.03
C MET A 125 -20.10 -0.91 -10.98
N SER A 126 -21.15 -1.57 -11.45
CA SER A 126 -22.00 -2.45 -10.64
C SER A 126 -21.15 -3.52 -9.95
N SER A 127 -21.66 -4.12 -8.88
CA SER A 127 -20.96 -5.20 -8.16
C SER A 127 -20.39 -6.27 -9.12
N LEU A 128 -19.16 -6.69 -8.86
CA LEU A 128 -18.45 -7.71 -9.63
C LEU A 128 -18.42 -9.01 -8.83
N VAL A 129 -18.94 -10.09 -9.41
CA VAL A 129 -19.06 -11.38 -8.72
C VAL A 129 -18.16 -12.42 -9.36
N PHE A 130 -17.35 -13.09 -8.52
CA PHE A 130 -16.44 -14.17 -8.87
C PHE A 130 -16.67 -15.36 -7.92
N GLY A 131 -17.60 -16.25 -8.27
CA GLY A 131 -18.02 -17.33 -7.37
C GLY A 131 -18.61 -16.78 -6.08
N GLY A 132 -17.98 -17.06 -4.92
CA GLY A 132 -18.38 -16.52 -3.62
C GLY A 132 -17.80 -15.16 -3.28
N MET A 133 -16.90 -14.63 -4.13
CA MET A 133 -16.31 -13.31 -3.92
C MET A 133 -17.14 -12.23 -4.63
N GLU A 134 -17.51 -11.18 -3.89
CA GLU A 134 -18.17 -10.00 -4.40
C GLU A 134 -17.31 -8.76 -4.14
N ILE A 135 -17.08 -7.96 -5.17
CA ILE A 135 -16.37 -6.68 -5.10
C ILE A 135 -17.40 -5.59 -5.32
N LEU A 136 -17.50 -4.66 -4.38
CA LEU A 136 -18.42 -3.53 -4.36
C LEU A 136 -17.64 -2.22 -4.54
N PRO A 137 -17.36 -1.80 -5.79
CA PRO A 137 -16.47 -0.68 -6.05
C PRO A 137 -16.94 0.65 -5.47
N GLU A 138 -18.23 0.93 -5.53
CA GLU A 138 -18.81 2.17 -4.99
C GLU A 138 -18.72 2.23 -3.45
N ALA A 139 -18.86 1.07 -2.80
CA ALA A 139 -18.76 0.96 -1.34
C ALA A 139 -17.30 0.85 -0.86
N GLY A 140 -16.36 0.49 -1.74
CA GLY A 140 -14.98 0.18 -1.37
C GLY A 140 -14.86 -1.13 -0.57
N GLU A 141 -15.79 -2.07 -0.78
CA GLU A 141 -15.91 -3.31 -0.01
C GLU A 141 -15.61 -4.55 -0.85
N VAL A 142 -15.07 -5.56 -0.17
CA VAL A 142 -14.94 -6.93 -0.68
C VAL A 142 -15.66 -7.86 0.27
N ARG A 143 -16.43 -8.81 -0.27
CA ARG A 143 -17.11 -9.85 0.51
C ARG A 143 -16.75 -11.23 0.01
N ILE A 144 -16.63 -12.18 0.91
CA ILE A 144 -16.48 -13.60 0.60
C ILE A 144 -17.67 -14.34 1.25
N ASP A 145 -18.46 -15.03 0.45
CA ASP A 145 -19.67 -15.74 0.87
C ASP A 145 -20.63 -14.86 1.72
N GLY A 146 -20.68 -13.55 1.36
CA GLY A 146 -21.49 -12.53 2.02
C GLY A 146 -20.82 -11.81 3.19
N GLU A 147 -19.71 -12.33 3.72
CA GLU A 147 -18.99 -11.75 4.84
C GLU A 147 -17.95 -10.70 4.38
N PRO A 148 -17.86 -9.52 5.02
CA PRO A 148 -16.93 -8.49 4.64
C PRO A 148 -15.48 -8.89 4.94
N VAL A 149 -14.58 -8.58 4.02
CA VAL A 149 -13.14 -8.82 4.14
C VAL A 149 -12.40 -7.50 4.20
N ALA A 150 -11.61 -7.30 5.28
CA ALA A 150 -10.81 -6.09 5.45
C ALA A 150 -9.60 -6.10 4.52
N VAL A 151 -9.64 -5.27 3.47
CA VAL A 151 -8.53 -5.04 2.55
C VAL A 151 -8.03 -3.60 2.67
N THR A 152 -6.72 -3.38 2.45
CA THR A 152 -6.18 -2.02 2.38
C THR A 152 -6.59 -1.34 1.06
N ARG A 153 -6.44 -0.02 0.99
CA ARG A 153 -6.73 0.74 -0.26
C ARG A 153 -5.93 0.20 -1.45
N THR A 154 -4.66 -0.14 -1.24
CA THR A 154 -3.80 -0.67 -2.31
C THR A 154 -4.23 -2.07 -2.73
N GLU A 155 -4.56 -2.93 -1.78
CA GLU A 155 -5.10 -4.28 -2.06
C GLU A 155 -6.44 -4.22 -2.79
N PHE A 156 -7.32 -3.31 -2.38
CA PHE A 156 -8.60 -3.08 -3.06
C PHE A 156 -8.41 -2.61 -4.50
N ARG A 157 -7.51 -1.64 -4.74
CA ARG A 157 -7.18 -1.17 -6.08
C ARG A 157 -6.62 -2.28 -6.96
N LEU A 158 -5.71 -3.09 -6.42
CA LEU A 158 -5.15 -4.24 -7.11
C LEU A 158 -6.23 -5.25 -7.51
N LEU A 159 -7.16 -5.53 -6.60
CA LEU A 159 -8.28 -6.44 -6.87
C LEU A 159 -9.22 -5.88 -7.92
N CYS A 160 -9.57 -4.61 -7.84
CA CYS A 160 -10.43 -3.95 -8.83
C CYS A 160 -9.79 -3.95 -10.22
N GLU A 161 -8.50 -3.64 -10.33
CA GLU A 161 -7.78 -3.64 -11.60
C GLU A 161 -7.80 -5.02 -12.28
N LEU A 162 -7.63 -6.08 -11.48
CA LEU A 162 -7.74 -7.45 -11.98
C LEU A 162 -9.18 -7.82 -12.35
N ALA A 163 -10.16 -7.30 -11.62
CA ALA A 163 -11.58 -7.57 -11.82
C ALA A 163 -12.15 -6.87 -13.07
N GLU A 164 -11.58 -5.73 -13.48
CA GLU A 164 -11.89 -5.07 -14.75
C GLU A 164 -11.46 -5.89 -15.97
N HIS A 165 -10.54 -6.85 -15.79
CA HIS A 165 -9.98 -7.69 -16.84
C HIS A 165 -10.17 -9.18 -16.53
N PRO A 166 -11.42 -9.66 -16.36
CA PRO A 166 -11.70 -11.02 -15.91
C PRO A 166 -11.15 -12.06 -16.86
N GLY A 167 -10.35 -12.99 -16.32
CA GLY A 167 -9.71 -14.06 -17.09
C GLY A 167 -8.49 -13.63 -17.92
N GLN A 168 -8.22 -12.34 -18.08
CA GLN A 168 -7.00 -11.85 -18.72
C GLN A 168 -5.83 -11.90 -17.74
N VAL A 169 -4.64 -12.19 -18.28
CA VAL A 169 -3.41 -12.12 -17.51
C VAL A 169 -2.85 -10.71 -17.59
N LEU A 170 -2.68 -10.06 -16.44
CA LEU A 170 -1.96 -8.80 -16.32
C LEU A 170 -0.54 -9.08 -15.84
N SER A 171 0.46 -8.56 -16.55
CA SER A 171 1.85 -8.67 -16.13
C SER A 171 2.11 -7.86 -14.86
N ARG A 172 3.21 -8.18 -14.13
CA ARG A 172 3.62 -7.41 -12.96
C ARG A 172 3.84 -5.94 -13.29
N GLN A 173 4.48 -5.68 -14.41
CA GLN A 173 4.72 -4.31 -14.88
C GLN A 173 3.40 -3.57 -15.18
N GLN A 174 2.43 -4.24 -15.83
CA GLN A 174 1.11 -3.64 -16.05
C GLN A 174 0.39 -3.32 -14.75
N LEU A 175 0.44 -4.25 -13.77
CA LEU A 175 -0.15 -4.03 -12.45
C LEU A 175 0.56 -2.90 -11.71
N LEU A 176 1.89 -2.86 -11.75
CA LEU A 176 2.68 -1.79 -11.14
C LEU A 176 2.30 -0.42 -11.73
N GLN A 177 2.19 -0.34 -13.06
CA GLN A 177 1.80 0.89 -13.75
C GLN A 177 0.37 1.31 -13.42
N ARG A 178 -0.59 0.38 -13.38
CA ARG A 178 -2.01 0.70 -13.23
C ARG A 178 -2.42 0.96 -11.78
N VAL A 179 -1.82 0.23 -10.82
CA VAL A 179 -2.14 0.33 -9.40
C VAL A 179 -1.27 1.38 -8.69
N TRP A 180 0.04 1.42 -8.96
CA TRP A 180 0.97 2.37 -8.34
C TRP A 180 1.33 3.55 -9.24
N GLU A 181 0.96 3.52 -10.53
CA GLU A 181 1.27 4.54 -11.53
C GLU A 181 2.80 4.69 -11.78
N TYR A 182 3.56 3.58 -11.60
CA TYR A 182 4.99 3.56 -11.84
C TYR A 182 5.32 2.99 -13.21
N GLU A 183 6.02 3.76 -14.03
CA GLU A 183 6.52 3.28 -15.34
C GLU A 183 7.67 2.28 -15.14
N ILE A 184 8.52 2.53 -14.13
CA ILE A 184 9.63 1.68 -13.73
C ILE A 184 9.59 1.55 -12.22
N GLY A 185 9.67 0.32 -11.70
CA GLY A 185 9.65 0.05 -10.26
C GLY A 185 9.92 -1.41 -9.95
N ASP A 186 9.94 -1.72 -8.66
CA ASP A 186 10.19 -3.07 -8.18
C ASP A 186 8.93 -3.94 -8.29
N GLU A 187 8.95 -4.91 -9.19
CA GLU A 187 7.84 -5.85 -9.40
C GLU A 187 7.52 -6.69 -8.15
N ARG A 188 8.44 -6.82 -7.19
CA ARG A 188 8.21 -7.47 -5.90
C ARG A 188 7.08 -6.83 -5.11
N LEU A 189 6.87 -5.52 -5.30
CA LEU A 189 5.74 -4.79 -4.71
C LEU A 189 4.41 -5.47 -5.07
N VAL A 190 4.24 -5.83 -6.33
CA VAL A 190 3.05 -6.55 -6.82
C VAL A 190 2.94 -7.93 -6.18
N ASP A 191 4.04 -8.69 -6.14
CA ASP A 191 4.04 -10.07 -5.63
C ASP A 191 3.66 -10.12 -4.15
N VAL A 192 4.19 -9.19 -3.33
CA VAL A 192 3.85 -9.12 -1.90
C VAL A 192 2.38 -8.74 -1.70
N HIS A 193 1.87 -7.74 -2.41
CA HIS A 193 0.46 -7.35 -2.28
C HIS A 193 -0.50 -8.45 -2.78
N VAL A 194 -0.14 -9.18 -3.83
CA VAL A 194 -0.88 -10.38 -4.25
C VAL A 194 -0.87 -11.44 -3.15
N GLY A 195 0.29 -11.68 -2.50
CA GLY A 195 0.41 -12.62 -1.39
C GLY A 195 -0.50 -12.24 -0.21
N ARG A 196 -0.47 -10.98 0.21
CA ARG A 196 -1.31 -10.43 1.29
C ARG A 196 -2.80 -10.52 0.94
N LEU A 197 -3.16 -10.15 -0.28
CA LEU A 197 -4.54 -10.21 -0.75
C LEU A 197 -5.07 -11.64 -0.73
N ARG A 198 -4.28 -12.62 -1.20
CA ARG A 198 -4.63 -14.05 -1.13
C ARG A 198 -4.90 -14.54 0.29
N GLN A 199 -4.08 -14.11 1.27
CA GLN A 199 -4.31 -14.47 2.68
C GLN A 199 -5.67 -14.03 3.20
N LYS A 200 -6.27 -13.02 2.57
CA LYS A 200 -7.55 -12.43 2.97
C LYS A 200 -8.75 -12.99 2.20
N ILE A 201 -8.58 -13.27 0.90
CA ILE A 201 -9.70 -13.65 0.01
C ILE A 201 -9.75 -15.15 -0.33
N GLU A 202 -8.66 -15.90 -0.12
CA GLU A 202 -8.59 -17.31 -0.46
C GLU A 202 -8.71 -18.18 0.79
N GLN A 203 -9.32 -19.36 0.66
CA GLN A 203 -9.33 -20.36 1.74
C GLN A 203 -7.94 -20.96 1.98
N ASP A 204 -7.18 -21.16 0.91
CA ASP A 204 -5.76 -21.56 0.94
C ASP A 204 -4.96 -20.68 -0.01
N SER A 205 -4.15 -19.78 0.55
CA SER A 205 -3.32 -18.85 -0.23
C SER A 205 -2.29 -19.55 -1.14
N LYS A 206 -1.96 -20.81 -0.85
CA LYS A 206 -1.04 -21.65 -1.65
C LYS A 206 -1.74 -22.31 -2.84
N GLN A 207 -3.06 -22.49 -2.77
CA GLN A 207 -3.91 -23.03 -3.82
C GLN A 207 -5.02 -22.04 -4.17
N PRO A 208 -4.66 -20.84 -4.72
CA PRO A 208 -5.61 -19.77 -4.93
C PRO A 208 -6.66 -20.15 -5.98
N ARG A 209 -7.92 -19.86 -5.64
CA ARG A 209 -9.07 -20.09 -6.50
C ARG A 209 -9.41 -18.85 -7.33
N TYR A 210 -9.35 -17.68 -6.73
CA TYR A 210 -9.73 -16.41 -7.36
C TYR A 210 -8.55 -15.72 -8.03
N LEU A 211 -7.47 -15.48 -7.29
CA LEU A 211 -6.32 -14.71 -7.74
C LEU A 211 -5.18 -15.66 -8.16
N VAL A 212 -5.15 -16.05 -9.42
CA VAL A 212 -4.29 -17.12 -9.94
C VAL A 212 -3.00 -16.55 -10.55
N THR A 213 -1.86 -17.23 -10.27
CA THR A 213 -0.58 -16.95 -10.94
C THR A 213 -0.50 -17.68 -12.27
N VAL A 214 -0.18 -16.96 -13.33
CA VAL A 214 0.22 -17.54 -14.61
C VAL A 214 1.74 -17.42 -14.73
N ARG A 215 2.43 -18.56 -14.56
CA ARG A 215 3.89 -18.60 -14.46
C ARG A 215 4.56 -17.88 -15.64
N GLY A 216 5.51 -17.01 -15.34
CA GLY A 216 6.25 -16.23 -16.33
C GLY A 216 5.45 -15.09 -17.00
N MET A 217 4.14 -14.94 -16.72
CA MET A 217 3.29 -13.94 -17.37
C MET A 217 2.72 -12.91 -16.38
N GLY A 218 2.28 -13.33 -15.19
CA GLY A 218 1.69 -12.42 -14.22
C GLY A 218 0.52 -13.04 -13.46
N TYR A 219 -0.52 -12.26 -13.24
CA TYR A 219 -1.68 -12.62 -12.44
C TYR A 219 -2.99 -12.41 -13.19
N LYS A 220 -4.00 -13.19 -12.84
CA LYS A 220 -5.36 -13.01 -13.34
C LYS A 220 -6.39 -13.28 -12.26
N LEU A 221 -7.52 -12.62 -12.34
CA LEU A 221 -8.71 -13.00 -11.58
C LEU A 221 -9.54 -14.01 -12.38
N GLN A 222 -9.89 -15.11 -11.73
CA GLN A 222 -10.62 -16.22 -12.36
C GLN A 222 -12.04 -16.30 -11.77
N ARG A 223 -13.04 -16.56 -12.62
CA ARG A 223 -14.43 -16.79 -12.21
C ARG A 223 -14.63 -18.17 -11.61
#